data_8a0d7d1bfafe7ac4f9be56a0ec8f5519
#
_entry.id   8a0d7d1bfafe7ac4f9be56a0ec8f5519
#
_cell.length_a   1.000
_cell.length_b   1.000
_cell.length_c   1.000
_cell.angle_alpha   90.00
_cell.angle_beta   90.00
_cell.angle_gamma   90.00
#
_symmetry.space_group_name_H-M   'P 1'
#
loop_
_entity.id
_entity.type
_entity.pdbx_description
1 polymer ?
#
loop_
_entity_poly.entity_id
_entity_poly.type
_entity_poly.pdbx_seq_one_letter_code
_entity_poly.pdbx_strand_id
1 'polypeptide(L)'
;LESTGLYHLNIMNYLTAQGFQVQEINPLLTSMTSKSKSLRKTKTDQIDAKAICMFLFQNQLNFKPYTPKLYNNEALKSLARYRFSLVKEMSKMKVKLYTLVARSFPEFLGLFSSLHIKTSYAILHKYSIPSVITSTRIDGLSNFLYQSSKGRFKLAKAMKLKELAKDTIGDKSSFYAIQIKSVVEMIWSYQSQITMIEAEIKSIIDEYFPFVLTVPGLSYT
;
A
#
# COMPACT_ATOMS: atom_id res chain seq x y z
N LEU A 1 -23.27 13.31 -17.00
CA LEU A 1 -22.15 12.40 -17.26
C LEU A 1 -22.34 11.09 -16.50
N GLU A 2 -21.95 9.99 -17.10
CA GLU A 2 -21.99 8.66 -16.49
C GLU A 2 -20.72 8.41 -15.66
N SER A 3 -20.86 7.88 -14.44
CA SER A 3 -19.72 7.59 -13.55
C SER A 3 -19.01 6.30 -13.97
N THR A 4 -18.11 6.43 -14.94
CA THR A 4 -17.33 5.29 -15.47
C THR A 4 -15.88 5.38 -15.03
N GLY A 5 -15.50 4.63 -14.00
CA GLY A 5 -14.14 4.63 -13.46
C GLY A 5 -13.68 6.02 -12.96
N LEU A 6 -12.53 6.49 -13.44
CA LEU A 6 -11.97 7.81 -13.06
C LEU A 6 -12.09 8.86 -14.18
N TYR A 7 -12.47 8.44 -15.39
CA TYR A 7 -12.42 9.31 -16.58
C TYR A 7 -13.41 10.47 -16.54
N HIS A 8 -14.54 10.32 -15.86
CA HIS A 8 -15.57 11.34 -15.77
C HIS A 8 -15.20 12.50 -14.84
N LEU A 9 -14.33 12.30 -13.82
CA LEU A 9 -14.04 13.29 -12.78
C LEU A 9 -13.43 14.58 -13.35
N ASN A 10 -12.43 14.47 -14.22
CA ASN A 10 -11.75 15.62 -14.80
C ASN A 10 -12.70 16.47 -15.66
N ILE A 11 -13.52 15.81 -16.48
CA ILE A 11 -14.47 16.52 -17.35
C ILE A 11 -15.62 17.13 -16.54
N MET A 12 -16.05 16.46 -15.47
CA MET A 12 -17.06 17.03 -14.56
C MET A 12 -16.58 18.30 -13.89
N ASN A 13 -15.36 18.26 -13.32
CA ASN A 13 -14.76 19.44 -12.69
C ASN A 13 -14.56 20.57 -13.69
N TYR A 14 -14.07 20.28 -14.90
CA TYR A 14 -13.91 21.27 -15.95
C TYR A 14 -15.23 21.92 -16.35
N LEU A 15 -16.28 21.12 -16.65
CA LEU A 15 -17.57 21.65 -17.04
C LEU A 15 -18.22 22.46 -15.91
N THR A 16 -18.10 22.02 -14.66
CA THR A 16 -18.61 22.78 -13.51
C THR A 16 -17.88 24.11 -13.35
N ALA A 17 -16.56 24.16 -13.56
CA ALA A 17 -15.77 25.40 -13.55
C ALA A 17 -16.15 26.35 -14.69
N GLN A 18 -16.66 25.83 -15.82
CA GLN A 18 -17.20 26.63 -16.93
C GLN A 18 -18.67 27.08 -16.71
N GLY A 19 -19.24 26.81 -15.54
CA GLY A 19 -20.61 27.22 -15.19
C GLY A 19 -21.72 26.27 -15.67
N PHE A 20 -21.39 25.11 -16.24
CA PHE A 20 -22.39 24.11 -16.60
C PHE A 20 -22.92 23.39 -15.37
N GLN A 21 -24.23 23.15 -15.34
CA GLN A 21 -24.84 22.25 -14.36
C GLN A 21 -24.62 20.80 -14.80
N VAL A 22 -23.79 20.08 -14.05
CA VAL A 22 -23.41 18.70 -14.35
C VAL A 22 -24.04 17.76 -13.32
N GLN A 23 -24.51 16.62 -13.76
CA GLN A 23 -24.97 15.55 -12.87
C GLN A 23 -24.15 14.28 -13.10
N GLU A 24 -23.72 13.64 -12.02
CA GLU A 24 -23.15 12.29 -12.04
C GLU A 24 -24.27 11.26 -12.03
N ILE A 25 -24.28 10.36 -13.00
CA ILE A 25 -25.31 9.33 -13.16
C ILE A 25 -24.69 7.94 -13.03
N ASN A 26 -25.31 7.10 -12.23
CA ASN A 26 -24.88 5.70 -12.09
C ASN A 26 -25.10 4.94 -13.41
N PRO A 27 -24.09 4.23 -13.96
CA PRO A 27 -24.19 3.43 -15.18
C PRO A 27 -25.36 2.43 -15.21
N LEU A 28 -25.76 1.92 -14.06
CA LEU A 28 -26.90 1.01 -13.97
C LEU A 28 -28.21 1.68 -14.39
N LEU A 29 -28.42 2.95 -14.03
CA LEU A 29 -29.64 3.69 -14.36
C LEU A 29 -29.72 3.97 -15.85
N THR A 30 -28.62 4.39 -16.47
CA THR A 30 -28.59 4.62 -17.93
C THR A 30 -28.77 3.32 -18.70
N SER A 31 -28.17 2.22 -18.23
CA SER A 31 -28.35 0.90 -18.84
C SER A 31 -29.83 0.38 -18.75
N MET A 32 -30.50 0.64 -17.63
CA MET A 32 -31.92 0.31 -17.46
C MET A 32 -32.81 1.10 -18.42
N THR A 33 -32.53 2.39 -18.58
CA THR A 33 -33.26 3.27 -19.53
C THR A 33 -33.02 2.82 -20.97
N SER A 34 -31.83 2.38 -21.32
CA SER A 34 -31.53 1.83 -22.65
C SER A 34 -32.24 0.50 -22.89
N LYS A 35 -32.22 -0.42 -21.92
CA LYS A 35 -32.89 -1.74 -22.03
C LYS A 35 -34.41 -1.66 -22.09
N SER A 36 -35.00 -0.65 -21.46
CA SER A 36 -36.47 -0.45 -21.53
C SER A 36 -36.97 -0.10 -22.93
N LYS A 37 -36.11 0.36 -23.83
CA LYS A 37 -36.47 0.81 -25.19
C LYS A 37 -36.04 -0.13 -26.32
N SER A 38 -35.05 -0.98 -26.10
CA SER A 38 -34.57 -1.91 -27.11
C SER A 38 -33.95 -3.15 -26.49
N LEU A 39 -34.42 -4.32 -26.97
CA LEU A 39 -33.83 -5.62 -26.63
C LEU A 39 -32.53 -5.90 -27.42
N ARG A 40 -32.15 -5.04 -28.36
CA ARG A 40 -30.93 -5.20 -29.18
C ARG A 40 -29.69 -4.86 -28.34
N LYS A 41 -28.69 -5.74 -28.36
CA LYS A 41 -27.42 -5.61 -27.62
C LYS A 41 -26.36 -4.73 -28.30
N THR A 42 -26.72 -3.95 -29.32
CA THR A 42 -25.76 -3.06 -29.99
C THR A 42 -25.43 -1.88 -29.08
N LYS A 43 -24.19 -1.79 -28.69
CA LYS A 43 -23.63 -0.64 -27.97
C LYS A 43 -22.87 0.24 -28.96
N THR A 44 -23.22 1.52 -29.01
CA THR A 44 -22.45 2.58 -29.67
C THR A 44 -22.52 3.82 -28.80
N ASP A 45 -21.51 4.66 -28.85
CA ASP A 45 -21.45 5.91 -28.08
C ASP A 45 -22.67 6.81 -28.33
N GLN A 46 -23.24 6.79 -29.55
CA GLN A 46 -24.42 7.54 -29.89
C GLN A 46 -25.67 7.02 -29.17
N ILE A 47 -25.80 5.70 -29.01
CA ILE A 47 -26.91 5.08 -28.27
C ILE A 47 -26.82 5.41 -26.80
N ASP A 48 -25.60 5.33 -26.24
CA ASP A 48 -25.36 5.62 -24.84
C ASP A 48 -25.57 7.12 -24.54
N ALA A 49 -25.14 8.03 -25.41
CA ALA A 49 -25.38 9.46 -25.28
C ALA A 49 -26.90 9.78 -25.32
N LYS A 50 -27.66 9.13 -26.21
CA LYS A 50 -29.13 9.27 -26.26
C LYS A 50 -29.81 8.73 -25.00
N ALA A 51 -29.35 7.60 -24.47
CA ALA A 51 -29.88 7.03 -23.22
C ALA A 51 -29.64 7.96 -22.02
N ILE A 52 -28.48 8.57 -21.93
CA ILE A 52 -28.13 9.57 -20.89
C ILE A 52 -29.01 10.81 -21.01
N CYS A 53 -29.18 11.34 -22.24
CA CYS A 53 -30.04 12.50 -22.51
C CYS A 53 -31.51 12.21 -22.12
N MET A 54 -32.01 11.07 -22.48
CA MET A 54 -33.40 10.67 -22.15
C MET A 54 -33.59 10.46 -20.64
N PHE A 55 -32.61 9.85 -19.98
CA PHE A 55 -32.64 9.71 -18.52
C PHE A 55 -32.73 11.07 -17.81
N LEU A 56 -31.89 12.04 -18.22
CA LEU A 56 -31.96 13.39 -17.70
C LEU A 56 -33.27 14.08 -17.94
N PHE A 57 -33.81 13.97 -19.15
CA PHE A 57 -35.11 14.57 -19.51
C PHE A 57 -36.25 13.99 -18.66
N GLN A 58 -36.29 12.67 -18.47
CA GLN A 58 -37.31 12.01 -17.65
C GLN A 58 -37.20 12.30 -16.15
N ASN A 59 -36.02 12.66 -15.67
CA ASN A 59 -35.74 12.87 -14.25
C ASN A 59 -35.39 14.33 -13.91
N GLN A 60 -35.88 15.30 -14.69
CA GLN A 60 -35.59 16.73 -14.48
C GLN A 60 -35.93 17.22 -13.08
N LEU A 61 -37.02 16.75 -12.49
CA LEU A 61 -37.45 17.11 -11.12
C LEU A 61 -36.50 16.57 -10.02
N ASN A 62 -35.73 15.54 -10.32
CA ASN A 62 -34.77 14.90 -9.40
C ASN A 62 -33.34 15.24 -9.73
N PHE A 63 -33.11 16.29 -10.52
CA PHE A 63 -31.77 16.75 -10.89
C PHE A 63 -30.99 17.15 -9.64
N LYS A 64 -29.86 16.49 -9.40
CA LYS A 64 -28.92 16.84 -8.34
C LYS A 64 -27.62 17.31 -8.98
N PRO A 65 -27.37 18.61 -9.00
CA PRO A 65 -26.14 19.13 -9.57
C PRO A 65 -24.92 18.56 -8.82
N TYR A 66 -23.92 18.19 -9.58
CA TYR A 66 -22.62 17.82 -9.03
C TYR A 66 -22.00 19.04 -8.35
N THR A 67 -21.66 18.87 -7.11
CA THR A 67 -20.87 19.86 -6.37
C THR A 67 -19.45 19.32 -6.27
N PRO A 68 -18.43 20.03 -6.78
CA PRO A 68 -17.05 19.61 -6.59
C PRO A 68 -16.78 19.39 -5.11
N LYS A 69 -16.32 18.19 -4.78
CA LYS A 69 -15.91 17.90 -3.42
C LYS A 69 -14.75 18.80 -3.06
N LEU A 70 -14.68 19.24 -1.82
CA LEU A 70 -13.56 20.01 -1.33
C LEU A 70 -12.27 19.30 -1.71
N TYR A 71 -11.35 20.01 -2.35
CA TYR A 71 -10.06 19.47 -2.84
C TYR A 71 -9.35 18.63 -1.78
N ASN A 72 -9.37 19.10 -0.53
CA ASN A 72 -8.72 18.42 0.60
C ASN A 72 -9.38 17.07 0.95
N ASN A 73 -10.69 16.91 0.75
CA ASN A 73 -11.37 15.63 0.95
C ASN A 73 -10.97 14.59 -0.11
N GLU A 74 -10.81 15.01 -1.36
CA GLU A 74 -10.37 14.11 -2.43
C GLU A 74 -8.88 13.76 -2.29
N ALA A 75 -8.04 14.72 -1.90
CA ALA A 75 -6.63 14.50 -1.62
C ALA A 75 -6.45 13.50 -0.47
N LEU A 76 -7.14 13.73 0.66
CA LEU A 76 -7.10 12.83 1.82
C LEU A 76 -7.55 11.42 1.48
N LYS A 77 -8.65 11.28 0.74
CA LYS A 77 -9.18 9.99 0.28
C LYS A 77 -8.21 9.26 -0.67
N SER A 78 -7.57 10.00 -1.56
CA SER A 78 -6.56 9.47 -2.49
C SER A 78 -5.33 8.97 -1.74
N LEU A 79 -4.79 9.78 -0.83
CA LEU A 79 -3.63 9.44 -0.01
C LEU A 79 -3.92 8.24 0.91
N ALA A 80 -5.09 8.20 1.55
CA ALA A 80 -5.48 7.08 2.41
C ALA A 80 -5.57 5.75 1.62
N ARG A 81 -6.16 5.77 0.41
CA ARG A 81 -6.23 4.60 -0.47
C ARG A 81 -4.84 4.16 -0.94
N TYR A 82 -3.99 5.13 -1.29
CA TYR A 82 -2.63 4.83 -1.72
C TYR A 82 -1.80 4.25 -0.56
N ARG A 83 -1.89 4.82 0.65
CA ARG A 83 -1.29 4.25 1.86
C ARG A 83 -1.73 2.79 2.07
N PHE A 84 -3.04 2.53 1.97
CA PHE A 84 -3.57 1.17 2.13
C PHE A 84 -2.97 0.19 1.10
N SER A 85 -2.83 0.61 -0.15
CA SER A 85 -2.20 -0.22 -1.20
C SER A 85 -0.74 -0.52 -0.87
N LEU A 86 0.04 0.48 -0.41
CA LEU A 86 1.45 0.28 -0.02
C LEU A 86 1.60 -0.67 1.18
N VAL A 87 0.72 -0.56 2.18
CA VAL A 87 0.71 -1.50 3.33
C VAL A 87 0.43 -2.93 2.86
N LYS A 88 -0.49 -3.10 1.92
CA LYS A 88 -0.81 -4.40 1.33
C LYS A 88 0.38 -4.99 0.56
N GLU A 89 1.07 -4.19 -0.26
CA GLU A 89 2.26 -4.64 -0.99
C GLU A 89 3.44 -4.94 -0.03
N MET A 90 3.65 -4.11 0.99
CA MET A 90 4.65 -4.39 2.03
C MET A 90 4.36 -5.71 2.75
N SER A 91 3.09 -6.03 3.02
CA SER A 91 2.70 -7.30 3.65
C SER A 91 3.02 -8.50 2.77
N LYS A 92 2.82 -8.40 1.45
CA LYS A 92 3.25 -9.44 0.49
C LYS A 92 4.77 -9.64 0.52
N MET A 93 5.55 -8.55 0.60
CA MET A 93 7.01 -8.65 0.72
C MET A 93 7.45 -9.28 2.02
N LYS A 94 6.78 -9.01 3.14
CA LYS A 94 7.03 -9.69 4.41
C LYS A 94 6.80 -11.21 4.34
N VAL A 95 5.72 -11.64 3.71
CA VAL A 95 5.45 -13.07 3.46
C VAL A 95 6.52 -13.69 2.56
N LYS A 96 6.92 -12.99 1.49
CA LYS A 96 8.00 -13.44 0.60
C LYS A 96 9.32 -13.58 1.35
N LEU A 97 9.68 -12.62 2.19
CA LEU A 97 10.87 -12.69 3.03
C LEU A 97 10.84 -13.91 3.96
N TYR A 98 9.71 -14.13 4.64
CA TYR A 98 9.52 -15.30 5.49
C TYR A 98 9.78 -16.60 4.74
N THR A 99 9.20 -16.75 3.55
CA THR A 99 9.39 -17.96 2.71
C THR A 99 10.85 -18.16 2.30
N LEU A 100 11.56 -17.08 1.93
CA LEU A 100 12.96 -17.15 1.55
C LEU A 100 13.84 -17.56 2.74
N VAL A 101 13.61 -16.96 3.92
CA VAL A 101 14.36 -17.28 5.15
C VAL A 101 14.04 -18.70 5.61
N ALA A 102 12.78 -19.12 5.58
CA ALA A 102 12.39 -20.49 5.93
C ALA A 102 13.09 -21.57 5.08
N ARG A 103 13.41 -21.25 3.84
CA ARG A 103 14.13 -22.16 2.92
C ARG A 103 15.65 -22.12 3.10
N SER A 104 16.22 -20.92 3.28
CA SER A 104 17.67 -20.73 3.30
C SER A 104 18.27 -20.77 4.70
N PHE A 105 17.52 -20.37 5.73
CA PHE A 105 17.97 -20.31 7.12
C PHE A 105 16.78 -20.41 8.10
N PRO A 106 16.12 -21.57 8.21
CA PRO A 106 14.91 -21.74 9.02
C PRO A 106 15.13 -21.43 10.51
N GLU A 107 16.31 -21.72 11.05
CA GLU A 107 16.64 -21.48 12.46
C GLU A 107 16.68 -20.00 12.81
N PHE A 108 16.86 -19.13 11.82
CA PHE A 108 16.82 -17.67 12.01
C PHE A 108 15.45 -17.18 12.49
N LEU A 109 14.37 -17.85 12.08
CA LEU A 109 12.99 -17.49 12.44
C LEU A 109 12.74 -17.54 13.95
N GLY A 110 13.42 -18.45 14.68
CA GLY A 110 13.35 -18.58 16.14
C GLY A 110 14.35 -17.74 16.91
N LEU A 111 15.28 -17.07 16.22
CA LEU A 111 16.37 -16.34 16.89
C LEU A 111 15.88 -15.05 17.57
N PHE A 112 14.93 -14.34 16.99
CA PHE A 112 14.37 -13.09 17.50
C PHE A 112 12.87 -13.25 17.80
N SER A 113 12.30 -12.31 18.54
CA SER A 113 10.85 -12.30 18.84
C SER A 113 9.98 -12.23 17.58
N SER A 114 10.50 -11.66 16.51
CA SER A 114 9.87 -11.61 15.20
C SER A 114 10.92 -11.45 14.10
N LEU A 115 10.65 -12.02 12.93
CA LEU A 115 11.44 -11.77 11.72
C LEU A 115 11.38 -10.30 11.30
N HIS A 116 10.28 -9.61 11.60
CA HIS A 116 9.97 -8.27 11.10
C HIS A 116 10.42 -7.14 12.03
N ILE A 117 11.52 -7.32 12.76
CA ILE A 117 12.16 -6.27 13.53
C ILE A 117 13.35 -5.65 12.78
N LYS A 118 13.68 -4.39 13.10
CA LYS A 118 14.76 -3.62 12.45
C LYS A 118 16.09 -4.38 12.44
N THR A 119 16.45 -5.02 13.56
CA THR A 119 17.69 -5.79 13.68
C THR A 119 17.72 -7.01 12.77
N SER A 120 16.61 -7.76 12.65
CA SER A 120 16.52 -8.90 11.73
C SER A 120 16.72 -8.47 10.29
N TYR A 121 16.06 -7.39 9.86
CA TYR A 121 16.24 -6.83 8.53
C TYR A 121 17.68 -6.39 8.27
N ALA A 122 18.31 -5.71 9.24
CA ALA A 122 19.70 -5.28 9.12
C ALA A 122 20.66 -6.47 8.94
N ILE A 123 20.47 -7.55 9.70
CA ILE A 123 21.27 -8.77 9.58
C ILE A 123 21.04 -9.43 8.23
N LEU A 124 19.78 -9.64 7.82
CA LEU A 124 19.44 -10.28 6.57
C LEU A 124 19.91 -9.47 5.35
N HIS A 125 19.90 -8.14 5.44
CA HIS A 125 20.44 -7.30 4.39
C HIS A 125 21.96 -7.40 4.26
N LYS A 126 22.69 -7.40 5.40
CA LYS A 126 24.15 -7.41 5.37
C LYS A 126 24.75 -8.79 5.18
N TYR A 127 24.17 -9.80 5.82
CA TYR A 127 24.74 -11.16 5.87
C TYR A 127 23.88 -12.22 5.18
N SER A 128 22.75 -11.88 4.70
CA SER A 128 21.75 -12.57 3.85
C SER A 128 21.62 -14.10 4.00
N ILE A 129 22.73 -14.85 4.03
CA ILE A 129 22.78 -16.31 4.03
C ILE A 129 23.72 -16.85 5.11
N PRO A 130 23.52 -18.11 5.60
CA PRO A 130 24.32 -18.70 6.67
C PRO A 130 25.84 -18.74 6.40
N SER A 131 26.26 -19.00 5.16
CA SER A 131 27.68 -19.06 4.79
C SER A 131 28.43 -17.75 5.04
N VAL A 132 27.79 -16.63 4.79
CA VAL A 132 28.36 -15.28 5.05
C VAL A 132 28.46 -15.01 6.56
N ILE A 133 27.46 -15.49 7.34
CA ILE A 133 27.47 -15.34 8.80
C ILE A 133 28.60 -16.19 9.41
N THR A 134 28.78 -17.42 8.97
CA THR A 134 29.81 -18.32 9.48
C THR A 134 31.23 -17.83 9.18
N SER A 135 31.47 -17.23 8.01
CA SER A 135 32.76 -16.68 7.62
C SER A 135 33.10 -15.34 8.32
N THR A 136 32.10 -14.66 8.86
CA THR A 136 32.28 -13.35 9.53
C THR A 136 32.95 -13.53 10.90
N ARG A 137 33.89 -12.64 11.24
CA ARG A 137 34.54 -12.61 12.57
C ARG A 137 33.48 -12.29 13.64
N ILE A 138 33.57 -12.97 14.78
CA ILE A 138 32.58 -12.84 15.87
C ILE A 138 32.46 -11.42 16.41
N ASP A 139 33.61 -10.72 16.51
CA ASP A 139 33.67 -9.33 17.00
C ASP A 139 32.89 -8.39 16.06
N GLY A 140 33.08 -8.55 14.74
CA GLY A 140 32.36 -7.79 13.72
C GLY A 140 30.86 -8.03 13.75
N LEU A 141 30.45 -9.29 13.90
CA LEU A 141 29.05 -9.68 14.01
C LEU A 141 28.42 -9.15 15.32
N SER A 142 29.14 -9.24 16.44
CA SER A 142 28.71 -8.72 17.75
C SER A 142 28.50 -7.20 17.70
N ASN A 143 29.51 -6.46 17.17
CA ASN A 143 29.42 -5.01 17.04
C ASN A 143 28.25 -4.58 16.12
N PHE A 144 28.03 -5.28 15.02
CA PHE A 144 26.93 -4.98 14.13
C PHE A 144 25.56 -5.23 14.80
N LEU A 145 25.42 -6.33 15.54
CA LEU A 145 24.23 -6.63 16.34
C LEU A 145 23.98 -5.56 17.41
N TYR A 146 25.03 -5.16 18.11
CA TYR A 146 24.96 -4.10 19.13
C TYR A 146 24.43 -2.79 18.55
N GLN A 147 25.01 -2.32 17.44
CA GLN A 147 24.61 -1.09 16.76
C GLN A 147 23.19 -1.16 16.22
N SER A 148 22.84 -2.23 15.48
CA SER A 148 21.53 -2.40 14.85
C SER A 148 20.40 -2.58 15.86
N SER A 149 20.70 -3.04 17.07
CA SER A 149 19.72 -3.25 18.17
C SER A 149 19.72 -2.13 19.22
N LYS A 150 20.49 -1.05 19.01
CA LYS A 150 20.68 0.02 20.01
C LYS A 150 21.17 -0.54 21.37
N GLY A 151 22.13 -1.43 21.34
CA GLY A 151 22.74 -2.02 22.53
C GLY A 151 22.01 -3.23 23.13
N ARG A 152 20.83 -3.62 22.61
CA ARG A 152 20.04 -4.72 23.17
C ARG A 152 20.68 -6.10 22.98
N PHE A 153 21.31 -6.35 21.85
CA PHE A 153 21.92 -7.63 21.52
C PHE A 153 23.45 -7.51 21.52
N LYS A 154 24.10 -8.41 22.24
CA LYS A 154 25.55 -8.42 22.46
C LYS A 154 26.17 -9.74 21.99
N LEU A 155 27.41 -10.04 22.43
CA LEU A 155 28.21 -11.19 22.05
C LEU A 155 27.45 -12.54 22.13
N ALA A 156 26.68 -12.77 23.18
CA ALA A 156 25.92 -14.03 23.35
C ALA A 156 24.94 -14.27 22.19
N LYS A 157 24.29 -13.22 21.71
CA LYS A 157 23.37 -13.32 20.55
C LYS A 157 24.11 -13.55 19.23
N ALA A 158 25.30 -12.96 19.09
CA ALA A 158 26.17 -13.18 17.93
C ALA A 158 26.72 -14.62 17.90
N MET A 159 27.12 -15.16 19.04
CA MET A 159 27.55 -16.55 19.15
C MET A 159 26.42 -17.51 18.75
N LYS A 160 25.23 -17.30 19.30
CA LYS A 160 24.04 -18.13 18.97
C LYS A 160 23.69 -18.04 17.49
N LEU A 161 23.72 -16.86 16.89
CA LEU A 161 23.47 -16.69 15.45
C LEU A 161 24.48 -17.45 14.60
N LYS A 162 25.78 -17.41 14.99
CA LYS A 162 26.86 -18.09 14.27
C LYS A 162 26.77 -19.62 14.42
N GLU A 163 26.40 -20.12 15.59
CA GLU A 163 26.11 -21.53 15.85
C GLU A 163 24.97 -22.03 14.96
N LEU A 164 23.82 -21.37 15.01
CA LEU A 164 22.67 -21.71 14.18
C LEU A 164 23.02 -21.69 12.67
N ALA A 165 23.81 -20.71 12.23
CA ALA A 165 24.24 -20.63 10.85
C ALA A 165 25.19 -21.76 10.43
N LYS A 166 25.98 -22.31 11.36
CA LYS A 166 26.87 -23.45 11.12
C LYS A 166 26.06 -24.75 10.96
N ASP A 167 25.06 -24.94 11.82
CA ASP A 167 24.29 -26.18 11.95
C ASP A 167 22.96 -26.15 11.18
N THR A 168 22.77 -25.15 10.31
CA THR A 168 21.53 -24.97 9.54
C THR A 168 21.23 -26.14 8.63
N ILE A 169 19.96 -26.53 8.58
CA ILE A 169 19.40 -27.47 7.61
C ILE A 169 18.91 -26.77 6.33
N GLY A 170 19.01 -25.42 6.29
CA GLY A 170 18.55 -24.63 5.15
C GLY A 170 19.37 -24.83 3.89
N ASP A 171 18.79 -24.43 2.75
CA ASP A 171 19.46 -24.46 1.46
C ASP A 171 20.60 -23.44 1.42
N LYS A 172 21.82 -23.93 1.13
CA LYS A 172 23.04 -23.11 1.13
C LYS A 172 23.31 -22.37 -0.19
N SER A 173 22.34 -22.38 -1.10
CA SER A 173 22.49 -21.73 -2.42
C SER A 173 22.65 -20.23 -2.33
N SER A 174 23.64 -19.68 -3.03
CA SER A 174 24.01 -18.26 -2.95
C SER A 174 22.95 -17.33 -3.57
N PHE A 175 22.09 -17.83 -4.46
CA PHE A 175 21.04 -17.00 -5.09
C PHE A 175 20.02 -16.44 -4.10
N TYR A 176 19.83 -17.07 -2.93
CA TYR A 176 18.99 -16.53 -1.87
C TYR A 176 19.50 -15.20 -1.33
N ALA A 177 20.82 -14.96 -1.35
CA ALA A 177 21.40 -13.73 -0.86
C ALA A 177 20.87 -12.49 -1.59
N ILE A 178 20.82 -12.56 -2.94
CA ILE A 178 20.31 -11.46 -3.77
C ILE A 178 18.82 -11.24 -3.50
N GLN A 179 18.04 -12.34 -3.45
CA GLN A 179 16.59 -12.25 -3.23
C GLN A 179 16.24 -11.66 -1.86
N ILE A 180 16.88 -12.15 -0.78
CA ILE A 180 16.65 -11.68 0.59
C ILE A 180 17.02 -10.20 0.69
N LYS A 181 18.18 -9.78 0.17
CA LYS A 181 18.63 -8.40 0.18
C LYS A 181 17.64 -7.50 -0.54
N SER A 182 17.25 -7.86 -1.77
CA SER A 182 16.30 -7.10 -2.56
C SER A 182 14.93 -6.96 -1.87
N VAL A 183 14.42 -8.05 -1.28
CA VAL A 183 13.12 -8.01 -0.57
C VAL A 183 13.18 -7.13 0.67
N VAL A 184 14.29 -7.16 1.42
CA VAL A 184 14.48 -6.27 2.57
C VAL A 184 14.52 -4.80 2.14
N GLU A 185 15.22 -4.48 1.05
CA GLU A 185 15.28 -3.13 0.49
C GLU A 185 13.88 -2.65 0.04
N MET A 186 13.08 -3.52 -0.58
CA MET A 186 11.69 -3.21 -0.93
C MET A 186 10.84 -2.92 0.32
N ILE A 187 10.98 -3.71 1.39
CA ILE A 187 10.25 -3.47 2.64
C ILE A 187 10.62 -2.11 3.23
N TRP A 188 11.89 -1.73 3.23
CA TRP A 188 12.34 -0.42 3.70
C TRP A 188 11.82 0.72 2.84
N SER A 189 11.82 0.54 1.51
CA SER A 189 11.26 1.53 0.59
C SER A 189 9.78 1.76 0.86
N TYR A 190 8.98 0.69 0.96
CA TYR A 190 7.56 0.81 1.31
C TYR A 190 7.35 1.49 2.67
N GLN A 191 8.15 1.16 3.66
CA GLN A 191 8.06 1.76 4.99
C GLN A 191 8.34 3.26 4.96
N SER A 192 9.35 3.69 4.20
CA SER A 192 9.67 5.10 4.00
C SER A 192 8.52 5.84 3.29
N GLN A 193 7.97 5.27 2.21
CA GLN A 193 6.85 5.87 1.48
C GLN A 193 5.60 5.98 2.36
N ILE A 194 5.27 4.95 3.13
CA ILE A 194 4.14 4.97 4.07
C ILE A 194 4.32 6.10 5.09
N THR A 195 5.51 6.25 5.66
CA THR A 195 5.80 7.32 6.63
C THR A 195 5.64 8.72 6.02
N MET A 196 6.07 8.91 4.76
CA MET A 196 5.89 10.19 4.05
C MET A 196 4.40 10.51 3.83
N ILE A 197 3.61 9.52 3.40
CA ILE A 197 2.18 9.70 3.16
C ILE A 197 1.43 9.94 4.47
N GLU A 198 1.80 9.25 5.55
CA GLU A 198 1.22 9.48 6.87
C GLU A 198 1.50 10.89 7.41
N ALA A 199 2.68 11.44 7.12
CA ALA A 199 3.01 12.83 7.46
C ALA A 199 2.14 13.82 6.67
N GLU A 200 1.91 13.57 5.38
CA GLU A 200 1.05 14.41 4.54
C GLU A 200 -0.42 14.33 4.96
N ILE A 201 -0.94 13.13 5.22
CA ILE A 201 -2.28 12.91 5.75
C ILE A 201 -2.45 13.68 7.06
N LYS A 202 -1.46 13.59 7.95
CA LYS A 202 -1.48 14.32 9.22
C LYS A 202 -1.55 15.83 9.01
N SER A 203 -0.72 16.37 8.12
CA SER A 203 -0.71 17.81 7.79
C SER A 203 -2.08 18.29 7.31
N ILE A 204 -2.71 17.55 6.40
CA ILE A 204 -4.04 17.87 5.88
C ILE A 204 -5.12 17.81 6.98
N ILE A 205 -5.06 16.79 7.85
CA ILE A 205 -6.04 16.66 8.93
C ILE A 205 -5.87 17.78 9.95
N ASP A 206 -4.65 18.09 10.36
CA ASP A 206 -4.37 19.14 11.33
C ASP A 206 -4.79 20.53 10.83
N GLU A 207 -4.64 20.80 9.53
CA GLU A 207 -4.97 22.08 8.93
C GLU A 207 -6.48 22.24 8.65
N TYR A 208 -7.11 21.22 8.05
CA TYR A 208 -8.47 21.36 7.52
C TYR A 208 -9.54 20.62 8.32
N PHE A 209 -9.17 19.64 9.13
CA PHE A 209 -10.10 18.76 9.84
C PHE A 209 -9.74 18.51 11.31
N PRO A 210 -9.30 19.53 12.07
CA PRO A 210 -8.77 19.30 13.43
C PRO A 210 -9.79 18.64 14.37
N PHE A 211 -11.08 18.86 14.15
CA PHE A 211 -12.15 18.28 14.98
C PHE A 211 -12.39 16.78 14.75
N VAL A 212 -11.88 16.19 13.66
CA VAL A 212 -12.06 14.76 13.38
C VAL A 212 -11.40 13.90 14.46
N LEU A 213 -10.29 14.37 15.03
CA LEU A 213 -9.55 13.66 16.07
C LEU A 213 -10.21 13.69 17.45
N THR A 214 -11.24 14.53 17.64
CA THR A 214 -12.03 14.53 18.89
C THR A 214 -13.03 13.38 18.95
N VAL A 215 -13.29 12.71 17.83
CA VAL A 215 -14.20 11.57 17.76
C VAL A 215 -13.50 10.31 18.26
N PRO A 216 -14.00 9.64 19.32
CA PRO A 216 -13.38 8.42 19.82
C PRO A 216 -13.25 7.34 18.73
N GLY A 217 -12.06 6.76 18.64
CA GLY A 217 -11.77 5.71 17.66
C GLY A 217 -11.28 6.21 16.29
N LEU A 218 -11.24 7.51 16.04
CA LEU A 218 -10.59 8.07 14.85
C LEU A 218 -9.14 8.47 15.16
N SER A 219 -8.25 8.18 14.23
CA SER A 219 -6.82 8.53 14.25
C SER A 219 -6.37 8.98 12.88
N TYR A 220 -5.13 9.41 12.74
CA TYR A 220 -4.54 9.78 11.44
C TYR A 220 -4.44 8.60 10.45
N THR A 221 -4.57 7.37 10.91
CA THR A 221 -4.43 6.14 10.08
C THR A 221 -5.41 5.07 10.49
#